data_316defc94f1283bf63bd8520959ffe67
#
_entry.id   316defc94f1283bf63bd8520959ffe67
#
_cell.length_a   1.000
_cell.length_b   1.000
_cell.length_c   1.000
_cell.angle_alpha   90.00
_cell.angle_beta   90.00
_cell.angle_gamma   90.00
#
_symmetry.space_group_name_H-M   'P 1'
#
loop_
_entity.id
_entity.type
_entity.pdbx_description
1 polymer ?
#
loop_
_entity_poly.entity_id
_entity_poly.type
_entity_poly.pdbx_seq_one_letter_code
_entity_poly.pdbx_strand_id
1 'polypeptide(L)'
;MKSLVDYMRDGLNNITKTNMKLTDSQREFLLKIDKKYNNLIMKFREEHNGKDILNFKEEKEKFLDEYHHDKKYYPVLKFNKDKIEPTKMKQEFEKLLGELNNVPFDCILWKYYRYWLNFFIWVLGHLEKKYEGKYFTVTYPTTVSETDYQQALKILKTTKYIAGVKDGRDKDAEYAKEKIEAAIKELGYNWKVEIHDNMVPRMNVLPNGIVRINQDAKFSDIDIDGLIAHEIKGHIGRRYYGAKMGLYLMLHGLPNRNILDEGLAVWNSLNLTEEPKPNILYNIAMKCVIAYNAQRMDICELFDFMKKICPKVEEEKIIGALLRNKRDEVDTRLLGGDITDASYYIGYKMIDKMTDKQREDVLKYNIGPDQLNDLPLIKEFFKQNKFNAIKVEDM
;
A
#
# COMPACT_ATOMS: atom_id res chain seq x y z
N MET A 1 22.05 12.24 9.86
CA MET A 1 21.20 12.08 8.65
C MET A 1 19.85 12.69 8.97
N LYS A 2 19.32 13.65 8.17
CA LYS A 2 17.95 14.19 8.38
C LYS A 2 16.98 13.01 8.32
N SER A 3 16.01 12.95 9.22
CA SER A 3 14.97 11.93 9.16
C SER A 3 14.14 12.11 7.88
N LEU A 4 13.49 11.05 7.39
CA LEU A 4 12.59 11.15 6.25
C LEU A 4 11.53 12.24 6.49
N VAL A 5 11.07 12.39 7.75
CA VAL A 5 10.11 13.42 8.18
C VAL A 5 10.66 14.83 7.99
N ASP A 6 11.96 15.06 8.24
CA ASP A 6 12.60 16.37 8.03
C ASP A 6 12.76 16.70 6.55
N TYR A 7 13.12 15.71 5.74
CA TYR A 7 13.18 15.84 4.27
C TYR A 7 11.81 16.18 3.67
N MET A 8 10.75 15.62 4.24
CA MET A 8 9.38 15.79 3.77
C MET A 8 8.77 17.12 4.20
N ARG A 9 9.11 17.63 5.39
CA ARG A 9 8.64 18.93 5.90
C ARG A 9 9.20 20.13 5.12
N ASP A 10 10.43 20.05 4.67
CA ASP A 10 11.05 21.15 3.92
C ASP A 10 10.34 21.44 2.58
N GLY A 11 9.63 20.45 2.02
CA GLY A 11 8.83 20.60 0.80
C GLY A 11 7.41 21.17 0.99
N LEU A 12 6.88 21.20 2.24
CA LEU A 12 5.47 21.52 2.50
C LEU A 12 5.20 22.94 3.01
N ASN A 13 6.24 23.72 3.37
CA ASN A 13 6.04 24.89 4.25
C ASN A 13 5.89 26.27 3.58
N ASN A 14 5.83 26.43 2.25
CA ASN A 14 5.76 27.77 1.64
C ASN A 14 4.74 27.88 0.49
N ILE A 15 3.43 27.82 0.81
CA ILE A 15 2.40 28.19 -0.17
C ILE A 15 1.58 29.36 0.37
N THR A 16 2.01 30.57 0.07
CA THR A 16 1.30 31.79 0.49
C THR A 16 0.36 32.39 -0.57
N LYS A 17 0.52 32.07 -1.86
CA LYS A 17 -0.41 32.40 -2.95
C LYS A 17 -0.25 31.41 -4.09
N THR A 18 -1.09 30.39 -4.12
CA THR A 18 -1.10 29.41 -5.21
C THR A 18 -1.86 29.96 -6.40
N ASN A 19 -1.24 30.03 -7.57
CA ASN A 19 -1.96 30.32 -8.80
C ASN A 19 -2.85 29.11 -9.16
N MET A 20 -4.16 29.25 -8.98
CA MET A 20 -5.12 28.17 -9.16
C MET A 20 -5.44 27.91 -10.63
N LYS A 21 -5.30 28.93 -11.50
CA LYS A 21 -5.54 28.83 -12.95
C LYS A 21 -4.22 28.94 -13.71
N LEU A 22 -3.87 27.89 -14.44
CA LEU A 22 -2.68 27.83 -15.26
C LEU A 22 -2.93 28.46 -16.63
N THR A 23 -1.93 29.14 -17.17
CA THR A 23 -1.87 29.48 -18.60
C THR A 23 -1.63 28.23 -19.43
N ASP A 24 -1.81 28.27 -20.73
CA ASP A 24 -1.59 27.12 -21.61
C ASP A 24 -0.11 26.64 -21.55
N SER A 25 0.86 27.57 -21.56
CA SER A 25 2.27 27.21 -21.42
C SER A 25 2.61 26.59 -20.06
N GLN A 26 2.02 27.05 -18.98
CA GLN A 26 2.16 26.46 -17.65
C GLN A 26 1.55 25.06 -17.57
N ARG A 27 0.39 24.86 -18.23
CA ARG A 27 -0.26 23.55 -18.34
C ARG A 27 0.59 22.56 -19.14
N GLU A 28 1.14 22.97 -20.28
CA GLU A 28 2.05 22.14 -21.07
C GLU A 28 3.30 21.75 -20.26
N PHE A 29 3.85 22.70 -19.51
CA PHE A 29 4.99 22.42 -18.65
C PHE A 29 4.64 21.40 -17.56
N LEU A 30 3.49 21.56 -16.88
CA LEU A 30 3.00 20.61 -15.88
C LEU A 30 2.86 19.20 -16.48
N LEU A 31 2.22 19.07 -17.64
CA LEU A 31 2.05 17.78 -18.33
C LEU A 31 3.40 17.12 -18.68
N LYS A 32 4.40 17.93 -19.09
CA LYS A 32 5.74 17.42 -19.37
C LYS A 32 6.43 16.87 -18.10
N ILE A 33 6.32 17.57 -16.97
CA ILE A 33 6.85 17.10 -15.68
C ILE A 33 6.11 15.83 -15.23
N ASP A 34 4.80 15.82 -15.32
CA ASP A 34 3.95 14.69 -14.94
C ASP A 34 4.28 13.42 -15.73
N LYS A 35 4.51 13.56 -17.05
CA LYS A 35 4.95 12.44 -17.89
C LYS A 35 6.35 11.93 -17.53
N LYS A 36 7.29 12.82 -17.26
CA LYS A 36 8.64 12.42 -16.77
C LYS A 36 8.55 11.69 -15.44
N TYR A 37 7.74 12.20 -14.52
CA TYR A 37 7.47 11.57 -13.23
C TYR A 37 6.91 10.16 -13.42
N ASN A 38 5.89 9.98 -14.25
CA ASN A 38 5.32 8.68 -14.54
C ASN A 38 6.37 7.69 -15.07
N ASN A 39 7.17 8.10 -16.05
CA ASN A 39 8.20 7.24 -16.64
C ASN A 39 9.20 6.74 -15.59
N LEU A 40 9.61 7.61 -14.66
CA LEU A 40 10.51 7.21 -13.56
C LEU A 40 9.84 6.24 -12.59
N ILE A 41 8.57 6.47 -12.24
CA ILE A 41 7.82 5.58 -11.34
C ILE A 41 7.63 4.20 -11.97
N MET A 42 7.26 4.14 -13.26
CA MET A 42 7.07 2.86 -13.96
C MET A 42 8.39 2.11 -14.08
N LYS A 43 9.47 2.79 -14.47
CA LYS A 43 10.82 2.21 -14.50
C LYS A 43 11.23 1.65 -13.12
N PHE A 44 11.03 2.44 -12.04
CA PHE A 44 11.31 1.97 -10.68
C PHE A 44 10.54 0.70 -10.34
N ARG A 45 9.25 0.63 -10.68
CA ARG A 45 8.39 -0.54 -10.40
C ARG A 45 8.79 -1.78 -11.20
N GLU A 46 9.21 -1.60 -12.46
CA GLU A 46 9.66 -2.69 -13.33
C GLU A 46 11.01 -3.28 -12.87
N GLU A 47 11.90 -2.43 -12.39
CA GLU A 47 13.24 -2.83 -11.99
C GLU A 47 13.32 -3.28 -10.52
N HIS A 48 12.41 -2.80 -9.65
CA HIS A 48 12.35 -3.12 -8.23
C HIS A 48 11.35 -4.23 -7.95
N ASN A 49 11.79 -5.49 -8.08
CA ASN A 49 10.98 -6.70 -7.88
C ASN A 49 11.19 -7.36 -6.50
N GLY A 50 11.96 -6.75 -5.61
CA GLY A 50 12.56 -7.38 -4.43
C GLY A 50 11.64 -7.60 -3.22
N LYS A 51 10.30 -7.52 -3.35
CA LYS A 51 9.40 -7.62 -2.19
C LYS A 51 8.82 -9.01 -1.94
N ASP A 52 8.91 -9.91 -2.89
CA ASP A 52 8.37 -11.26 -2.74
C ASP A 52 9.38 -12.16 -2.04
N ILE A 53 8.96 -12.76 -0.92
CA ILE A 53 9.77 -13.72 -0.17
C ILE A 53 9.71 -15.06 -0.88
N LEU A 54 10.82 -15.47 -1.50
CA LEU A 54 10.89 -16.68 -2.33
C LEU A 54 10.74 -17.98 -1.54
N ASN A 55 11.21 -17.99 -0.31
CA ASN A 55 11.20 -19.15 0.58
C ASN A 55 10.20 -19.01 1.73
N PHE A 56 9.13 -18.25 1.54
CA PHE A 56 8.14 -17.94 2.58
C PHE A 56 7.54 -19.18 3.24
N LYS A 57 7.14 -20.17 2.43
CA LYS A 57 6.54 -21.41 2.93
C LYS A 57 7.54 -22.25 3.71
N GLU A 58 8.74 -22.44 3.14
CA GLU A 58 9.83 -23.19 3.76
C GLU A 58 10.23 -22.62 5.13
N GLU A 59 10.46 -21.29 5.19
CA GLU A 59 10.86 -20.64 6.44
C GLU A 59 9.75 -20.64 7.50
N LYS A 60 8.50 -20.56 7.07
CA LYS A 60 7.35 -20.67 7.97
C LYS A 60 7.27 -22.06 8.60
N GLU A 61 7.36 -23.12 7.80
CA GLU A 61 7.31 -24.50 8.26
C GLU A 61 8.48 -24.81 9.19
N LYS A 62 9.69 -24.40 8.81
CA LYS A 62 10.89 -24.60 9.61
C LYS A 62 10.86 -23.86 10.95
N PHE A 63 10.33 -22.60 10.96
CA PHE A 63 10.17 -21.86 12.21
C PHE A 63 9.27 -22.60 13.19
N LEU A 64 8.13 -23.12 12.74
CA LEU A 64 7.19 -23.84 13.59
C LEU A 64 7.76 -25.18 14.08
N ASP A 65 8.48 -25.90 13.20
CA ASP A 65 9.13 -27.16 13.58
C ASP A 65 10.16 -26.92 14.69
N GLU A 66 11.07 -25.98 14.54
CA GLU A 66 12.08 -25.66 15.56
C GLU A 66 11.42 -25.08 16.85
N TYR A 67 10.37 -24.29 16.72
CA TYR A 67 9.62 -23.77 17.85
C TYR A 67 8.97 -24.89 18.69
N HIS A 68 8.38 -25.91 18.05
CA HIS A 68 7.79 -27.05 18.74
C HIS A 68 8.83 -27.98 19.40
N HIS A 69 10.10 -27.83 19.03
CA HIS A 69 11.24 -28.49 19.68
C HIS A 69 11.94 -27.59 20.72
N ASP A 70 11.29 -26.54 21.19
CA ASP A 70 11.82 -25.55 22.16
C ASP A 70 13.14 -24.88 21.72
N LYS A 71 13.34 -24.72 20.40
CA LYS A 71 14.50 -24.05 19.83
C LYS A 71 14.16 -22.69 19.30
N LYS A 72 15.06 -21.73 19.51
CA LYS A 72 14.99 -20.44 18.84
C LYS A 72 15.47 -20.59 17.40
N TYR A 73 14.62 -20.24 16.44
CA TYR A 73 14.96 -20.20 15.03
C TYR A 73 14.64 -18.82 14.44
N TYR A 74 15.59 -18.30 13.70
CA TYR A 74 15.44 -16.99 13.03
C TYR A 74 15.40 -17.21 11.53
N PRO A 75 14.23 -17.08 10.89
CA PRO A 75 14.07 -17.25 9.46
C PRO A 75 15.03 -16.37 8.64
N VAL A 76 15.61 -16.94 7.59
CA VAL A 76 16.47 -16.23 6.64
C VAL A 76 15.72 -16.05 5.35
N LEU A 77 15.21 -14.83 5.14
CA LEU A 77 14.36 -14.53 4.00
C LEU A 77 15.18 -14.35 2.72
N LYS A 78 14.73 -14.98 1.63
CA LYS A 78 15.30 -14.86 0.29
C LYS A 78 14.37 -14.05 -0.60
N PHE A 79 14.93 -13.12 -1.35
CA PHE A 79 14.21 -12.22 -2.24
C PHE A 79 14.72 -12.35 -3.67
N ASN A 80 13.89 -11.97 -4.64
CA ASN A 80 14.36 -11.79 -6.00
C ASN A 80 15.46 -10.73 -6.03
N LYS A 81 16.46 -10.97 -6.87
CA LYS A 81 17.48 -9.96 -7.12
C LYS A 81 16.83 -8.82 -7.93
N ASP A 82 16.84 -7.63 -7.36
CA ASP A 82 16.42 -6.43 -8.07
C ASP A 82 17.28 -6.21 -9.32
N LYS A 83 16.62 -5.75 -10.40
CA LYS A 83 17.31 -5.32 -11.63
C LYS A 83 17.74 -3.85 -11.55
N ILE A 84 17.35 -3.15 -10.48
CA ILE A 84 17.58 -1.73 -10.30
C ILE A 84 19.05 -1.42 -10.08
N GLU A 85 19.54 -0.37 -10.74
CA GLU A 85 20.80 0.31 -10.45
C GLU A 85 20.52 1.56 -9.60
N PRO A 86 20.54 1.44 -8.24
CA PRO A 86 20.03 2.50 -7.37
C PRO A 86 20.67 3.86 -7.58
N THR A 87 22.00 3.90 -7.70
CA THR A 87 22.75 5.15 -7.90
C THR A 87 22.35 5.88 -9.18
N LYS A 88 22.24 5.15 -10.30
CA LYS A 88 21.84 5.73 -11.58
C LYS A 88 20.40 6.23 -11.56
N MET A 89 19.50 5.41 -11.04
CA MET A 89 18.08 5.79 -10.93
C MET A 89 17.91 6.99 -10.00
N LYS A 90 18.62 7.04 -8.88
CA LYS A 90 18.60 8.18 -7.96
C LYS A 90 19.00 9.49 -8.66
N GLN A 91 20.04 9.48 -9.49
CA GLN A 91 20.43 10.65 -10.29
C GLN A 91 19.33 11.11 -11.24
N GLU A 92 18.55 10.18 -11.83
CA GLU A 92 17.42 10.54 -12.70
C GLU A 92 16.31 11.26 -11.89
N PHE A 93 16.00 10.79 -10.67
CA PHE A 93 15.06 11.46 -9.76
C PHE A 93 15.57 12.82 -9.29
N GLU A 94 16.85 12.93 -8.91
CA GLU A 94 17.49 14.19 -8.51
C GLU A 94 17.47 15.23 -9.65
N LYS A 95 17.70 14.79 -10.89
CA LYS A 95 17.61 15.66 -12.07
C LYS A 95 16.19 16.22 -12.24
N LEU A 96 15.15 15.39 -12.14
CA LEU A 96 13.76 15.84 -12.24
C LEU A 96 13.40 16.78 -11.09
N LEU A 97 13.86 16.50 -9.86
CA LEU A 97 13.69 17.39 -8.71
C LEU A 97 14.37 18.75 -8.95
N GLY A 98 15.56 18.76 -9.55
CA GLY A 98 16.24 20.00 -9.95
C GLY A 98 15.45 20.82 -10.96
N GLU A 99 14.86 20.17 -11.98
CA GLU A 99 13.96 20.84 -12.94
C GLU A 99 12.76 21.46 -12.22
N LEU A 100 12.17 20.71 -11.27
CA LEU A 100 10.99 21.16 -10.52
C LEU A 100 11.29 22.32 -9.57
N ASN A 101 12.49 22.38 -9.00
CA ASN A 101 12.89 23.47 -8.10
C ASN A 101 13.14 24.80 -8.84
N ASN A 102 13.37 24.75 -10.15
CA ASN A 102 13.61 25.91 -11.00
C ASN A 102 12.36 26.34 -11.80
N VAL A 103 11.15 25.83 -11.44
CA VAL A 103 9.91 26.20 -12.11
C VAL A 103 9.56 27.66 -11.84
N PRO A 104 9.29 28.49 -12.88
CA PRO A 104 9.08 29.92 -12.73
C PRO A 104 7.68 30.33 -12.27
N PHE A 105 6.82 29.38 -11.92
CA PHE A 105 5.46 29.63 -11.43
C PHE A 105 5.08 28.69 -10.29
N ASP A 106 4.14 29.14 -9.47
CA ASP A 106 3.64 28.34 -8.35
C ASP A 106 2.39 27.51 -8.73
N CYS A 107 2.33 26.29 -8.21
CA CYS A 107 1.21 25.38 -8.39
C CYS A 107 1.11 24.47 -7.16
N ILE A 108 -0.11 24.26 -6.63
CA ILE A 108 -0.35 23.42 -5.47
C ILE A 108 0.21 22.00 -5.62
N LEU A 109 0.27 21.47 -6.83
CA LEU A 109 0.73 20.11 -7.08
C LEU A 109 2.26 19.96 -6.95
N TRP A 110 3.05 21.05 -7.07
CA TRP A 110 4.51 20.96 -7.01
C TRP A 110 5.02 20.38 -5.69
N LYS A 111 4.35 20.65 -4.58
CA LYS A 111 4.72 20.09 -3.27
C LYS A 111 4.59 18.56 -3.25
N TYR A 112 3.60 18.00 -3.94
CA TYR A 112 3.38 16.55 -3.98
C TYR A 112 4.36 15.85 -4.90
N TYR A 113 4.73 16.45 -6.04
CA TYR A 113 5.83 15.95 -6.88
C TYR A 113 7.16 15.97 -6.12
N ARG A 114 7.49 17.09 -5.45
CA ARG A 114 8.72 17.19 -4.63
C ARG A 114 8.75 16.12 -3.53
N TYR A 115 7.64 15.89 -2.87
CA TYR A 115 7.52 14.85 -1.85
C TYR A 115 7.86 13.48 -2.43
N TRP A 116 7.23 13.08 -3.53
CA TRP A 116 7.46 11.78 -4.13
C TRP A 116 8.88 11.63 -4.68
N LEU A 117 9.42 12.65 -5.33
CA LEU A 117 10.80 12.61 -5.82
C LEU A 117 11.79 12.45 -4.68
N ASN A 118 11.65 13.21 -3.58
CA ASN A 118 12.47 13.07 -2.38
C ASN A 118 12.31 11.69 -1.73
N PHE A 119 11.10 11.15 -1.68
CA PHE A 119 10.82 9.81 -1.17
C PHE A 119 11.59 8.74 -1.97
N PHE A 120 11.51 8.78 -3.30
CA PHE A 120 12.23 7.80 -4.14
C PHE A 120 13.76 7.99 -4.06
N ILE A 121 14.26 9.21 -4.00
CA ILE A 121 15.69 9.48 -3.75
C ILE A 121 16.14 8.86 -2.43
N TRP A 122 15.33 9.00 -1.39
CA TRP A 122 15.60 8.41 -0.09
C TRP A 122 15.56 6.87 -0.13
N VAL A 123 14.53 6.27 -0.75
CA VAL A 123 14.43 4.80 -0.92
C VAL A 123 15.64 4.26 -1.67
N LEU A 124 16.02 4.89 -2.78
CA LEU A 124 17.16 4.48 -3.58
C LEU A 124 18.48 4.58 -2.81
N GLY A 125 18.66 5.63 -1.99
CA GLY A 125 19.80 5.75 -1.10
C GLY A 125 19.86 4.66 -0.01
N HIS A 126 18.72 4.07 0.36
CA HIS A 126 18.66 2.92 1.27
C HIS A 126 18.97 1.61 0.53
N LEU A 127 18.48 1.46 -0.70
CA LEU A 127 18.81 0.31 -1.54
C LEU A 127 20.31 0.25 -1.86
N GLU A 128 20.97 1.40 -2.13
CA GLU A 128 22.42 1.48 -2.27
C GLU A 128 23.15 0.84 -1.08
N LYS A 129 22.73 1.18 0.15
CA LYS A 129 23.33 0.66 1.39
C LYS A 129 23.00 -0.81 1.65
N LYS A 130 21.78 -1.25 1.30
CA LYS A 130 21.39 -2.65 1.37
C LYS A 130 22.31 -3.52 0.49
N TYR A 131 22.61 -3.07 -0.72
CA TYR A 131 23.50 -3.79 -1.63
C TYR A 131 24.98 -3.73 -1.22
N GLU A 132 25.38 -2.78 -0.39
CA GLU A 132 26.69 -2.73 0.25
C GLU A 132 26.79 -3.66 1.49
N GLY A 133 25.74 -4.46 1.79
CA GLY A 133 25.70 -5.33 2.97
C GLY A 133 25.42 -4.60 4.28
N LYS A 134 25.05 -3.33 4.22
CA LYS A 134 24.64 -2.53 5.38
C LYS A 134 23.13 -2.63 5.53
N TYR A 135 22.68 -3.42 6.49
CA TYR A 135 21.26 -3.62 6.79
C TYR A 135 20.62 -2.31 7.29
N PHE A 136 19.46 -1.99 6.74
CA PHE A 136 18.66 -0.86 7.16
C PHE A 136 17.21 -1.30 7.33
N THR A 137 16.66 -0.98 8.49
CA THR A 137 15.21 -0.97 8.68
C THR A 137 14.65 0.20 7.89
N VAL A 138 13.91 -0.07 6.83
CA VAL A 138 13.16 0.96 6.11
C VAL A 138 11.98 1.35 6.98
N THR A 139 12.18 2.34 7.85
CA THR A 139 11.07 2.97 8.57
C THR A 139 10.32 3.86 7.60
N TYR A 140 9.19 3.39 7.11
CA TYR A 140 8.26 4.24 6.39
C TYR A 140 7.81 5.42 7.28
N PRO A 141 7.42 6.56 6.70
CA PRO A 141 7.03 7.75 7.47
C PRO A 141 5.79 7.57 8.34
N THR A 142 5.06 6.47 8.17
CA THR A 142 3.91 6.13 8.99
C THR A 142 4.38 5.42 10.25
N THR A 143 4.22 6.05 11.39
CA THR A 143 4.46 5.42 12.69
C THR A 143 3.14 4.95 13.27
N VAL A 144 3.13 3.76 13.87
CA VAL A 144 1.99 3.33 14.70
C VAL A 144 2.07 4.09 16.01
N SER A 145 1.07 4.92 16.30
CA SER A 145 1.02 5.65 17.58
C SER A 145 0.70 4.71 18.73
N GLU A 146 1.10 5.09 19.96
CA GLU A 146 0.71 4.36 21.18
C GLU A 146 -0.81 4.22 21.27
N THR A 147 -1.55 5.27 20.92
CA THR A 147 -3.02 5.27 20.92
C THR A 147 -3.59 4.23 19.95
N ASP A 148 -3.04 4.15 18.73
CA ASP A 148 -3.48 3.15 17.74
C ASP A 148 -3.18 1.73 18.22
N TYR A 149 -1.99 1.52 18.78
CA TYR A 149 -1.59 0.26 19.37
C TYR A 149 -2.54 -0.18 20.48
N GLN A 150 -2.82 0.69 21.48
CA GLN A 150 -3.69 0.34 22.61
C GLN A 150 -5.13 0.05 22.16
N GLN A 151 -5.65 0.76 21.17
CA GLN A 151 -6.96 0.49 20.60
C GLN A 151 -7.01 -0.83 19.83
N ALA A 152 -5.98 -1.13 19.03
CA ALA A 152 -5.85 -2.41 18.33
C ALA A 152 -5.72 -3.57 19.33
N LEU A 153 -4.91 -3.42 20.37
CA LEU A 153 -4.75 -4.40 21.43
C LEU A 153 -6.07 -4.67 22.18
N LYS A 154 -6.86 -3.61 22.42
CA LYS A 154 -8.20 -3.77 23.00
C LYS A 154 -9.11 -4.63 22.12
N ILE A 155 -9.11 -4.42 20.80
CA ILE A 155 -9.87 -5.25 19.87
C ILE A 155 -9.47 -6.72 19.99
N LEU A 156 -8.17 -7.04 19.99
CA LEU A 156 -7.69 -8.41 20.13
C LEU A 156 -8.14 -9.07 21.45
N LYS A 157 -8.23 -8.30 22.53
CA LYS A 157 -8.64 -8.79 23.86
C LYS A 157 -10.16 -8.93 24.01
N THR A 158 -10.94 -8.09 23.34
CA THR A 158 -12.39 -7.99 23.57
C THR A 158 -13.24 -8.60 22.45
N THR A 159 -12.68 -8.73 21.23
CA THR A 159 -13.39 -9.30 20.08
C THR A 159 -13.16 -10.80 20.03
N LYS A 160 -14.23 -11.58 19.88
CA LYS A 160 -14.12 -13.03 19.74
C LYS A 160 -13.55 -13.37 18.36
N TYR A 161 -12.39 -14.02 18.34
CA TYR A 161 -11.87 -14.64 17.13
C TYR A 161 -12.63 -15.94 16.82
N ILE A 162 -13.09 -16.11 15.60
CA ILE A 162 -13.80 -17.31 15.14
C ILE A 162 -12.76 -18.20 14.45
N ALA A 163 -12.26 -19.21 15.19
CA ALA A 163 -11.35 -20.21 14.66
C ALA A 163 -12.08 -21.22 13.76
N GLY A 164 -11.34 -21.84 12.85
CA GLY A 164 -11.83 -22.96 12.05
C GLY A 164 -12.98 -22.61 11.10
N VAL A 165 -13.10 -21.34 10.69
CA VAL A 165 -14.04 -20.97 9.62
C VAL A 165 -13.68 -21.79 8.39
N LYS A 166 -14.46 -22.84 8.12
CA LYS A 166 -14.37 -23.55 6.84
C LYS A 166 -14.94 -22.59 5.80
N ASP A 167 -14.07 -22.02 5.03
CA ASP A 167 -14.42 -20.95 4.07
C ASP A 167 -15.35 -21.39 2.93
N GLY A 168 -15.85 -22.66 2.92
CA GLY A 168 -16.76 -23.16 1.89
C GLY A 168 -16.25 -22.96 0.46
N ARG A 169 -14.92 -22.94 0.29
CA ARG A 169 -14.25 -22.59 -0.97
C ARG A 169 -14.35 -23.74 -1.96
N ASP A 170 -15.41 -23.74 -2.72
CA ASP A 170 -15.69 -24.72 -3.78
C ASP A 170 -15.58 -24.15 -5.20
N LYS A 171 -15.50 -22.80 -5.32
CA LYS A 171 -15.41 -22.10 -6.60
C LYS A 171 -13.95 -22.01 -7.05
N ASP A 172 -13.74 -22.13 -8.35
CA ASP A 172 -12.42 -22.00 -8.99
C ASP A 172 -12.11 -20.59 -9.48
N ALA A 173 -10.97 -20.44 -10.11
CA ALA A 173 -10.51 -19.16 -10.63
C ALA A 173 -11.35 -18.64 -11.80
N GLU A 174 -11.92 -19.52 -12.63
CA GLU A 174 -12.80 -19.11 -13.75
C GLU A 174 -14.11 -18.52 -13.23
N TYR A 175 -14.75 -19.14 -12.22
CA TYR A 175 -15.94 -18.59 -11.58
C TYR A 175 -15.65 -17.20 -10.95
N ALA A 176 -14.51 -17.07 -10.26
CA ALA A 176 -14.12 -15.81 -9.66
C ALA A 176 -13.88 -14.73 -10.73
N LYS A 177 -13.24 -15.09 -11.85
CA LYS A 177 -13.02 -14.21 -13.00
C LYS A 177 -14.33 -13.68 -13.56
N GLU A 178 -15.30 -14.55 -13.83
CA GLU A 178 -16.61 -14.14 -14.37
C GLU A 178 -17.30 -13.09 -13.45
N LYS A 179 -17.32 -13.32 -12.15
CA LYS A 179 -17.91 -12.39 -11.18
C LYS A 179 -17.18 -11.06 -11.11
N ILE A 180 -15.84 -11.07 -11.13
CA ILE A 180 -15.01 -9.87 -11.07
C ILE A 180 -15.14 -9.06 -12.37
N GLU A 181 -15.15 -9.72 -13.56
CA GLU A 181 -15.39 -9.05 -14.84
C GLU A 181 -16.77 -8.38 -14.89
N ALA A 182 -17.80 -9.05 -14.37
CA ALA A 182 -19.15 -8.48 -14.28
C ALA A 182 -19.16 -7.22 -13.40
N ALA A 183 -18.51 -7.25 -12.22
CA ALA A 183 -18.42 -6.10 -11.33
C ALA A 183 -17.62 -4.94 -11.94
N ILE A 184 -16.51 -5.21 -12.62
CA ILE A 184 -15.71 -4.22 -13.32
C ILE A 184 -16.55 -3.54 -14.41
N LYS A 185 -17.30 -4.30 -15.20
CA LYS A 185 -18.19 -3.81 -16.25
C LYS A 185 -19.33 -2.97 -15.71
N GLU A 186 -19.98 -3.44 -14.64
CA GLU A 186 -21.07 -2.70 -13.97
C GLU A 186 -20.61 -1.32 -13.48
N LEU A 187 -19.40 -1.24 -12.90
CA LEU A 187 -18.81 0.00 -12.41
C LEU A 187 -18.24 0.89 -13.53
N GLY A 188 -18.25 0.42 -14.77
CA GLY A 188 -17.72 1.16 -15.94
C GLY A 188 -16.21 1.32 -15.92
N TYR A 189 -15.49 0.42 -15.24
CA TYR A 189 -14.03 0.40 -15.23
C TYR A 189 -13.51 -0.38 -16.44
N ASN A 190 -12.38 0.05 -16.99
CA ASN A 190 -11.78 -0.60 -18.17
C ASN A 190 -10.52 -1.41 -17.77
N TRP A 191 -10.70 -2.33 -16.80
CA TRP A 191 -9.65 -3.26 -16.36
C TRP A 191 -9.85 -4.64 -17.00
N LYS A 192 -8.74 -5.33 -17.31
CA LYS A 192 -8.75 -6.72 -17.78
C LYS A 192 -8.57 -7.67 -16.62
N VAL A 193 -9.19 -8.85 -16.69
CA VAL A 193 -9.00 -9.92 -15.70
C VAL A 193 -8.29 -11.09 -16.37
N GLU A 194 -7.19 -11.53 -15.79
CA GLU A 194 -6.37 -12.64 -16.27
C GLU A 194 -6.20 -13.69 -15.18
N ILE A 195 -6.28 -14.96 -15.55
CA ILE A 195 -5.88 -16.06 -14.68
C ILE A 195 -4.38 -16.25 -14.88
N HIS A 196 -3.65 -16.41 -13.77
CA HIS A 196 -2.20 -16.49 -13.77
C HIS A 196 -1.74 -17.61 -12.85
N ASP A 197 -0.76 -18.37 -13.29
CA ASP A 197 -0.07 -19.37 -12.50
C ASP A 197 0.98 -18.73 -11.55
N ASN A 198 1.49 -19.52 -10.63
CA ASN A 198 2.61 -19.14 -9.74
C ASN A 198 2.40 -17.85 -8.93
N MET A 199 1.19 -17.60 -8.46
CA MET A 199 0.88 -16.48 -7.58
C MET A 199 0.82 -16.90 -6.10
N VAL A 200 1.37 -16.08 -5.21
CA VAL A 200 1.18 -16.25 -3.75
C VAL A 200 -0.19 -15.73 -3.31
N PRO A 201 -0.63 -14.50 -3.65
CA PRO A 201 -1.97 -14.03 -3.32
C PRO A 201 -3.02 -14.69 -4.22
N ARG A 202 -4.25 -14.83 -3.72
CA ARG A 202 -5.36 -15.34 -4.54
C ARG A 202 -5.75 -14.38 -5.66
N MET A 203 -5.60 -13.08 -5.45
CA MET A 203 -5.83 -12.03 -6.43
C MET A 203 -4.90 -10.86 -6.16
N ASN A 204 -4.51 -10.15 -7.20
CA ASN A 204 -3.87 -8.84 -7.07
C ASN A 204 -4.30 -7.90 -8.22
N VAL A 205 -4.18 -6.59 -7.96
CA VAL A 205 -4.45 -5.53 -8.92
C VAL A 205 -3.13 -4.89 -9.33
N LEU A 206 -2.82 -4.96 -10.63
CA LEU A 206 -1.61 -4.39 -11.18
C LEU A 206 -1.81 -2.92 -11.61
N PRO A 207 -0.74 -2.12 -11.60
CA PRO A 207 -0.82 -0.71 -12.00
C PRO A 207 -1.25 -0.49 -13.47
N ASN A 208 -0.98 -1.46 -14.33
CA ASN A 208 -1.20 -1.41 -15.78
C ASN A 208 -2.62 -1.83 -16.23
N GLY A 209 -3.61 -1.75 -15.34
CA GLY A 209 -5.00 -2.05 -15.69
C GLY A 209 -5.36 -3.53 -15.74
N ILE A 210 -4.56 -4.39 -15.09
CA ILE A 210 -4.78 -5.84 -15.05
C ILE A 210 -5.11 -6.28 -13.62
N VAL A 211 -6.13 -7.11 -13.49
CA VAL A 211 -6.42 -7.92 -12.30
C VAL A 211 -5.96 -9.34 -12.57
N ARG A 212 -5.10 -9.88 -11.70
CA ARG A 212 -4.67 -11.27 -11.79
C ARG A 212 -5.32 -12.12 -10.73
N ILE A 213 -5.80 -13.28 -11.12
CA ILE A 213 -6.40 -14.30 -10.25
C ILE A 213 -5.50 -15.53 -10.28
N ASN A 214 -5.14 -16.05 -9.12
CA ASN A 214 -4.32 -17.25 -9.02
C ASN A 214 -5.12 -18.48 -9.49
N GLN A 215 -4.58 -19.19 -10.47
CA GLN A 215 -5.19 -20.37 -11.08
C GLN A 215 -5.53 -21.47 -10.07
N ASP A 216 -4.67 -21.67 -9.07
CA ASP A 216 -4.82 -22.72 -8.06
C ASP A 216 -5.67 -22.28 -6.86
N ALA A 217 -6.11 -21.03 -6.83
CA ALA A 217 -6.90 -20.52 -5.73
C ALA A 217 -8.32 -21.05 -5.77
N LYS A 218 -8.87 -21.30 -4.59
CA LYS A 218 -10.29 -21.59 -4.37
C LYS A 218 -10.96 -20.44 -3.63
N PHE A 219 -12.22 -20.21 -3.97
CA PHE A 219 -13.02 -19.09 -3.48
C PHE A 219 -14.37 -19.59 -2.94
N SER A 220 -14.95 -18.82 -2.05
CA SER A 220 -16.39 -18.84 -1.74
C SER A 220 -17.03 -17.57 -2.32
N ASP A 221 -18.35 -17.52 -2.39
CA ASP A 221 -19.06 -16.30 -2.81
C ASP A 221 -18.73 -15.13 -1.87
N ILE A 222 -18.64 -15.36 -0.55
CA ILE A 222 -18.21 -14.36 0.44
C ILE A 222 -16.78 -13.86 0.18
N ASP A 223 -15.86 -14.76 -0.24
CA ASP A 223 -14.51 -14.33 -0.64
C ASP A 223 -14.56 -13.40 -1.83
N ILE A 224 -15.35 -13.74 -2.86
CA ILE A 224 -15.44 -12.96 -4.11
C ILE A 224 -16.07 -11.60 -3.84
N ASP A 225 -17.17 -11.54 -3.09
CA ASP A 225 -17.80 -10.28 -2.71
C ASP A 225 -16.84 -9.38 -1.91
N GLY A 226 -16.12 -9.98 -0.96
CA GLY A 226 -15.08 -9.29 -0.22
C GLY A 226 -13.95 -8.74 -1.12
N LEU A 227 -13.51 -9.50 -2.12
CA LEU A 227 -12.50 -9.07 -3.09
C LEU A 227 -13.04 -7.98 -4.01
N ILE A 228 -14.28 -8.07 -4.48
CA ILE A 228 -14.92 -7.01 -5.26
C ILE A 228 -15.00 -5.72 -4.45
N ALA A 229 -15.43 -5.78 -3.20
CA ALA A 229 -15.52 -4.61 -2.33
C ALA A 229 -14.14 -3.98 -2.06
N HIS A 230 -13.12 -4.81 -1.81
CA HIS A 230 -11.76 -4.37 -1.46
C HIS A 230 -10.97 -3.87 -2.68
N GLU A 231 -10.80 -4.76 -3.65
CA GLU A 231 -9.89 -4.54 -4.77
C GLU A 231 -10.54 -3.71 -5.88
N ILE A 232 -11.81 -4.02 -6.23
CA ILE A 232 -12.45 -3.38 -7.38
C ILE A 232 -13.04 -2.03 -6.97
N LYS A 233 -13.91 -1.99 -5.95
CA LYS A 233 -14.51 -0.73 -5.48
C LYS A 233 -13.52 0.16 -4.73
N GLY A 234 -12.52 -0.42 -4.06
CA GLY A 234 -11.45 0.28 -3.37
C GLY A 234 -10.32 0.69 -4.32
N HIS A 235 -9.36 -0.20 -4.56
CA HIS A 235 -8.11 0.12 -5.24
C HIS A 235 -8.28 0.51 -6.71
N ILE A 236 -9.06 -0.25 -7.50
CA ILE A 236 -9.33 0.11 -8.90
C ILE A 236 -10.13 1.41 -8.96
N GLY A 237 -11.15 1.57 -8.12
CA GLY A 237 -11.95 2.79 -8.07
C GLY A 237 -11.09 4.04 -7.90
N ARG A 238 -10.16 4.04 -6.96
CA ARG A 238 -9.25 5.19 -6.74
C ARG A 238 -8.35 5.46 -7.94
N ARG A 239 -7.79 4.43 -8.56
CA ARG A 239 -6.97 4.58 -9.77
C ARG A 239 -7.78 5.12 -10.95
N TYR A 240 -8.98 4.59 -11.15
CA TYR A 240 -9.88 5.03 -12.20
C TYR A 240 -10.23 6.53 -12.08
N TYR A 241 -10.60 6.97 -10.88
CA TYR A 241 -10.88 8.39 -10.68
C TYR A 241 -9.62 9.25 -10.76
N GLY A 242 -8.48 8.77 -10.28
CA GLY A 242 -7.19 9.42 -10.45
C GLY A 242 -6.82 9.62 -11.94
N ALA A 243 -7.02 8.57 -12.76
CA ALA A 243 -6.81 8.64 -14.21
C ALA A 243 -7.75 9.64 -14.89
N LYS A 244 -9.02 9.73 -14.47
CA LYS A 244 -9.98 10.73 -14.98
C LYS A 244 -9.56 12.17 -14.72
N MET A 245 -8.71 12.44 -13.73
CA MET A 245 -8.15 13.76 -13.49
C MET A 245 -7.07 14.16 -14.49
N GLY A 246 -6.57 13.23 -15.29
CA GLY A 246 -5.66 13.48 -16.40
C GLY A 246 -4.22 13.81 -16.01
N LEU A 247 -3.81 13.50 -14.78
CA LEU A 247 -2.43 13.61 -14.32
C LEU A 247 -1.98 12.27 -13.69
N TYR A 248 -0.79 11.80 -14.08
CA TYR A 248 -0.20 10.58 -13.53
C TYR A 248 0.07 10.68 -12.01
N LEU A 249 0.34 11.90 -11.51
CA LEU A 249 0.40 12.13 -10.07
C LEU A 249 -0.89 11.68 -9.37
N MET A 250 -2.06 11.97 -9.94
CA MET A 250 -3.34 11.58 -9.37
C MET A 250 -3.64 10.10 -9.59
N LEU A 251 -3.21 9.52 -10.71
CA LEU A 251 -3.29 8.08 -10.97
C LEU A 251 -2.48 7.29 -9.93
N HIS A 252 -1.23 7.70 -9.67
CA HIS A 252 -0.38 7.05 -8.68
C HIS A 252 -0.78 7.38 -7.25
N GLY A 253 -1.52 8.47 -7.06
CA GLY A 253 -1.99 8.99 -5.78
C GLY A 253 -1.02 9.90 -5.06
N LEU A 254 -1.55 10.73 -4.19
CA LEU A 254 -0.79 11.70 -3.40
C LEU A 254 -0.02 11.02 -2.24
N PRO A 255 0.90 11.73 -1.59
CA PRO A 255 1.71 11.19 -0.50
C PRO A 255 0.89 10.50 0.60
N ASN A 256 1.43 9.41 1.17
CA ASN A 256 0.81 8.62 2.24
C ASN A 256 -0.60 8.08 1.90
N ARG A 257 -0.98 8.06 0.62
CA ARG A 257 -2.29 7.58 0.17
C ARG A 257 -2.60 6.15 0.64
N ASN A 258 -1.58 5.31 0.82
CA ASN A 258 -1.76 3.91 1.20
C ASN A 258 -2.60 3.74 2.48
N ILE A 259 -2.51 4.70 3.42
CA ILE A 259 -3.28 4.67 4.66
C ILE A 259 -4.78 4.73 4.36
N LEU A 260 -5.21 5.73 3.58
CA LEU A 260 -6.62 5.86 3.22
C LEU A 260 -7.04 4.86 2.13
N ASP A 261 -6.11 4.38 1.30
CA ASP A 261 -6.34 3.37 0.28
C ASP A 261 -6.75 2.04 0.91
N GLU A 262 -5.88 1.51 1.78
CA GLU A 262 -6.16 0.28 2.53
C GLU A 262 -7.35 0.46 3.50
N GLY A 263 -7.44 1.63 4.11
CA GLY A 263 -8.56 1.94 5.02
C GLY A 263 -9.91 1.92 4.32
N LEU A 264 -10.03 2.52 3.13
CA LEU A 264 -11.25 2.52 2.33
C LEU A 264 -11.57 1.11 1.83
N ALA A 265 -10.58 0.36 1.38
CA ALA A 265 -10.75 -1.01 0.94
C ALA A 265 -11.29 -1.92 2.06
N VAL A 266 -10.74 -1.80 3.28
CA VAL A 266 -11.25 -2.51 4.46
C VAL A 266 -12.66 -2.06 4.81
N TRP A 267 -12.91 -0.75 4.81
CA TRP A 267 -14.24 -0.21 5.10
C TRP A 267 -15.29 -0.73 4.10
N ASN A 268 -14.96 -0.76 2.81
CA ASN A 268 -15.80 -1.36 1.78
C ASN A 268 -16.09 -2.84 2.08
N SER A 269 -15.08 -3.62 2.44
CA SER A 269 -15.24 -5.04 2.76
C SER A 269 -16.15 -5.29 3.97
N LEU A 270 -16.24 -4.35 4.90
CA LEU A 270 -17.06 -4.43 6.09
C LEU A 270 -18.49 -3.90 5.89
N ASN A 271 -18.68 -2.96 4.97
CA ASN A 271 -19.94 -2.19 4.87
C ASN A 271 -20.65 -2.32 3.51
N LEU A 272 -19.97 -2.82 2.47
CA LEU A 272 -20.54 -2.96 1.12
C LEU A 272 -20.73 -4.42 0.71
N THR A 273 -20.55 -5.37 1.62
CA THR A 273 -20.84 -6.80 1.43
C THR A 273 -22.05 -7.17 2.26
N GLU A 274 -22.91 -8.06 1.76
CA GLU A 274 -24.08 -8.55 2.50
C GLU A 274 -23.64 -9.31 3.76
N GLU A 275 -22.62 -10.17 3.59
CA GLU A 275 -22.01 -10.92 4.68
C GLU A 275 -20.51 -10.63 4.75
N PRO A 276 -20.07 -9.71 5.64
CA PRO A 276 -18.66 -9.43 5.81
C PRO A 276 -17.89 -10.67 6.26
N LYS A 277 -16.72 -10.89 5.67
CA LYS A 277 -15.85 -11.99 6.06
C LYS A 277 -15.53 -11.91 7.55
N PRO A 278 -15.67 -13.03 8.31
CA PRO A 278 -15.37 -13.00 9.73
C PRO A 278 -13.91 -12.66 10.00
N ASN A 279 -13.63 -12.08 11.16
CA ASN A 279 -12.32 -11.72 11.65
C ASN A 279 -11.59 -10.59 10.89
N ILE A 280 -12.20 -9.86 9.94
CA ILE A 280 -11.52 -8.75 9.24
C ILE A 280 -10.93 -7.75 10.25
N LEU A 281 -11.77 -7.22 11.14
CA LEU A 281 -11.34 -6.23 12.13
C LEU A 281 -10.26 -6.79 13.07
N TYR A 282 -10.40 -8.05 13.51
CA TYR A 282 -9.41 -8.72 14.33
C TYR A 282 -8.06 -8.84 13.61
N ASN A 283 -8.08 -9.25 12.33
CA ASN A 283 -6.87 -9.45 11.54
C ASN A 283 -6.11 -8.14 11.28
N ILE A 284 -6.80 -7.05 10.98
CA ILE A 284 -6.14 -5.74 10.77
C ILE A 284 -5.61 -5.17 12.08
N ALA A 285 -6.30 -5.38 13.21
CA ALA A 285 -5.81 -5.02 14.53
C ALA A 285 -4.54 -5.82 14.90
N MET A 286 -4.52 -7.12 14.59
CA MET A 286 -3.34 -7.97 14.78
C MET A 286 -2.13 -7.44 14.00
N LYS A 287 -2.29 -7.05 12.73
CA LYS A 287 -1.22 -6.45 11.92
C LYS A 287 -0.69 -5.15 12.53
N CYS A 288 -1.57 -4.32 13.08
CA CYS A 288 -1.18 -3.08 13.75
C CYS A 288 -0.35 -3.35 15.02
N VAL A 289 -0.78 -4.32 15.84
CA VAL A 289 -0.06 -4.75 17.05
C VAL A 289 1.31 -5.35 16.72
N ILE A 290 1.40 -6.15 15.67
CA ILE A 290 2.67 -6.70 15.16
C ILE A 290 3.61 -5.56 14.75
N ALA A 291 3.15 -4.64 13.91
CA ALA A 291 3.97 -3.54 13.40
C ALA A 291 4.52 -2.64 14.52
N TYR A 292 3.72 -2.39 15.57
CA TYR A 292 4.17 -1.62 16.73
C TYR A 292 5.25 -2.34 17.54
N ASN A 293 5.05 -3.64 17.83
CA ASN A 293 5.96 -4.39 18.68
C ASN A 293 7.23 -4.87 17.95
N ALA A 294 7.17 -5.03 16.62
CA ALA A 294 8.34 -5.36 15.81
C ALA A 294 9.49 -4.36 15.96
N GLN A 295 9.20 -3.11 16.36
CA GLN A 295 10.22 -2.10 16.65
C GLN A 295 11.01 -2.37 17.96
N ARG A 296 10.57 -3.34 18.77
CA ARG A 296 11.07 -3.60 20.13
C ARG A 296 11.38 -5.07 20.41
N MET A 297 10.94 -5.97 19.54
CA MET A 297 11.03 -7.41 19.70
C MET A 297 11.60 -8.06 18.44
N ASP A 298 12.45 -9.07 18.61
CA ASP A 298 12.81 -9.96 17.50
C ASP A 298 11.64 -10.87 17.12
N ILE A 299 11.78 -11.65 16.06
CA ILE A 299 10.66 -12.47 15.56
C ILE A 299 10.22 -13.54 16.56
N CYS A 300 11.13 -14.12 17.34
CA CYS A 300 10.81 -15.16 18.34
C CYS A 300 10.03 -14.54 19.51
N GLU A 301 10.53 -13.44 20.07
CA GLU A 301 9.85 -12.70 21.13
C GLU A 301 8.47 -12.23 20.70
N LEU A 302 8.37 -11.75 19.46
CA LEU A 302 7.12 -11.27 18.90
C LEU A 302 6.11 -12.40 18.66
N PHE A 303 6.58 -13.60 18.27
CA PHE A 303 5.74 -14.77 18.12
C PHE A 303 5.14 -15.20 19.47
N ASP A 304 5.97 -15.32 20.52
CA ASP A 304 5.52 -15.65 21.87
C ASP A 304 4.52 -14.64 22.42
N PHE A 305 4.80 -13.34 22.21
CA PHE A 305 3.90 -12.28 22.57
C PHE A 305 2.54 -12.40 21.85
N MET A 306 2.55 -12.64 20.55
CA MET A 306 1.33 -12.78 19.76
C MET A 306 0.54 -14.03 20.12
N LYS A 307 1.17 -15.16 20.37
CA LYS A 307 0.49 -16.37 20.89
C LYS A 307 -0.23 -16.10 22.21
N LYS A 308 0.40 -15.36 23.11
CA LYS A 308 -0.19 -15.01 24.41
C LYS A 308 -1.44 -14.14 24.27
N ILE A 309 -1.44 -13.17 23.35
CA ILE A 309 -2.60 -12.27 23.19
C ILE A 309 -3.63 -12.78 22.18
N CYS A 310 -3.26 -13.67 21.27
CA CYS A 310 -4.12 -14.25 20.24
C CYS A 310 -4.20 -15.78 20.35
N PRO A 311 -4.57 -16.37 21.50
CA PRO A 311 -4.43 -17.80 21.77
C PRO A 311 -5.32 -18.69 20.88
N LYS A 312 -6.28 -18.12 20.17
CA LYS A 312 -7.21 -18.84 19.28
C LYS A 312 -6.83 -18.73 17.80
N VAL A 313 -5.83 -17.91 17.49
CA VAL A 313 -5.33 -17.77 16.12
C VAL A 313 -4.33 -18.88 15.85
N GLU A 314 -4.44 -19.51 14.70
CA GLU A 314 -3.56 -20.58 14.25
C GLU A 314 -2.10 -20.07 14.17
N GLU A 315 -1.16 -20.88 14.64
CA GLU A 315 0.28 -20.52 14.69
C GLU A 315 0.83 -20.18 13.30
N GLU A 316 0.42 -20.92 12.28
CA GLU A 316 0.79 -20.66 10.88
C GLU A 316 0.35 -19.26 10.41
N LYS A 317 -0.78 -18.78 10.93
CA LYS A 317 -1.29 -17.45 10.61
C LYS A 317 -0.50 -16.36 11.32
N ILE A 318 -0.14 -16.61 12.59
CA ILE A 318 0.70 -15.68 13.36
C ILE A 318 2.06 -15.54 12.68
N ILE A 319 2.81 -16.65 12.49
CA ILE A 319 4.14 -16.58 11.88
C ILE A 319 4.08 -16.03 10.45
N GLY A 320 3.05 -16.38 9.68
CA GLY A 320 2.84 -15.80 8.35
C GLY A 320 2.72 -14.28 8.37
N ALA A 321 2.02 -13.71 9.36
CA ALA A 321 1.91 -12.26 9.53
C ALA A 321 3.24 -11.62 9.98
N LEU A 322 4.02 -12.32 10.81
CA LEU A 322 5.34 -11.85 11.26
C LEU A 322 6.36 -11.85 10.12
N LEU A 323 6.43 -12.90 9.33
CA LEU A 323 7.32 -12.97 8.16
C LEU A 323 6.96 -11.88 7.13
N ARG A 324 5.66 -11.62 6.93
CA ARG A 324 5.20 -10.54 6.09
C ARG A 324 5.62 -9.16 6.63
N ASN A 325 5.58 -8.95 7.92
CA ASN A 325 6.08 -7.73 8.55
C ASN A 325 7.60 -7.59 8.39
N LYS A 326 8.35 -8.70 8.38
CA LYS A 326 9.81 -8.74 8.22
C LYS A 326 10.28 -8.77 6.75
N ARG A 327 9.40 -8.60 5.76
CA ARG A 327 9.71 -8.75 4.33
C ARG A 327 10.79 -7.82 3.77
N ASP A 328 11.09 -6.71 4.49
CA ASP A 328 12.18 -5.81 4.10
C ASP A 328 13.51 -6.17 4.79
N GLU A 329 13.52 -7.20 5.66
CA GLU A 329 14.67 -7.61 6.46
C GLU A 329 15.20 -8.98 6.01
N VAL A 330 16.47 -9.05 5.67
CA VAL A 330 17.14 -10.34 5.40
C VAL A 330 17.35 -11.12 6.70
N ASP A 331 17.61 -10.43 7.79
CA ASP A 331 17.84 -10.97 9.12
C ASP A 331 16.67 -10.64 10.06
N THR A 332 15.85 -11.63 10.36
CA THR A 332 14.66 -11.47 11.20
C THR A 332 14.95 -11.27 12.70
N ARG A 333 16.23 -11.33 13.12
CA ARG A 333 16.68 -10.94 14.47
C ARG A 333 16.66 -9.43 14.66
N LEU A 334 16.76 -8.67 13.56
CA LEU A 334 16.77 -7.22 13.64
C LEU A 334 15.41 -6.68 14.11
N LEU A 335 15.48 -5.63 14.92
CA LEU A 335 14.29 -4.89 15.34
C LEU A 335 13.79 -4.06 14.16
N GLY A 336 12.47 -3.88 14.08
CA GLY A 336 11.84 -3.18 12.96
C GLY A 336 11.05 -4.13 12.06
N GLY A 337 10.68 -3.62 10.90
CA GLY A 337 9.89 -4.33 9.90
C GLY A 337 9.00 -3.38 9.10
N ASP A 338 8.35 -3.91 8.07
CA ASP A 338 7.42 -3.17 7.23
C ASP A 338 6.14 -2.82 7.99
N ILE A 339 5.96 -1.54 8.27
CA ILE A 339 4.76 -1.03 8.97
C ILE A 339 3.58 -0.80 8.02
N THR A 340 3.72 -1.06 6.72
CA THR A 340 2.65 -0.85 5.72
C THR A 340 1.37 -1.59 6.10
N ASP A 341 1.50 -2.79 6.69
CA ASP A 341 0.34 -3.57 7.13
C ASP A 341 -0.46 -2.91 8.26
N ALA A 342 0.11 -1.98 9.03
CA ALA A 342 -0.64 -1.18 10.00
C ALA A 342 -1.60 -0.18 9.34
N SER A 343 -1.36 0.18 8.07
CA SER A 343 -2.22 1.09 7.30
C SER A 343 -3.66 0.58 7.18
N TYR A 344 -3.86 -0.73 7.18
CA TYR A 344 -5.20 -1.35 7.17
C TYR A 344 -6.04 -0.89 8.37
N TYR A 345 -5.47 -0.97 9.57
CA TYR A 345 -6.18 -0.60 10.80
C TYR A 345 -6.26 0.92 10.98
N ILE A 346 -5.14 1.62 10.80
CA ILE A 346 -5.08 3.07 10.97
C ILE A 346 -6.00 3.76 9.96
N GLY A 347 -5.94 3.34 8.71
CA GLY A 347 -6.76 3.87 7.63
C GLY A 347 -8.25 3.56 7.84
N TYR A 348 -8.60 2.33 8.22
CA TYR A 348 -9.99 1.97 8.55
C TYR A 348 -10.57 2.88 9.63
N LYS A 349 -9.85 3.11 10.74
CA LYS A 349 -10.29 4.03 11.80
C LYS A 349 -10.54 5.46 11.32
N MET A 350 -9.75 5.92 10.36
CA MET A 350 -9.93 7.25 9.77
C MET A 350 -11.16 7.28 8.86
N ILE A 351 -11.27 6.31 7.96
CA ILE A 351 -12.38 6.20 7.00
C ILE A 351 -13.72 5.98 7.70
N ASP A 352 -13.76 5.17 8.76
CA ASP A 352 -14.96 4.87 9.53
C ASP A 352 -15.59 6.10 10.19
N LYS A 353 -14.75 7.07 10.55
CA LYS A 353 -15.20 8.36 11.12
C LYS A 353 -15.61 9.41 10.07
N MET A 354 -15.37 9.14 8.79
CA MET A 354 -15.68 10.07 7.70
C MET A 354 -17.16 10.01 7.33
N THR A 355 -17.69 11.12 6.88
CA THR A 355 -18.99 11.18 6.20
C THR A 355 -18.90 10.51 4.82
N ASP A 356 -20.05 10.14 4.24
CA ASP A 356 -20.10 9.57 2.89
C ASP A 356 -19.44 10.50 1.86
N LYS A 357 -19.66 11.80 1.99
CA LYS A 357 -19.03 12.79 1.12
C LYS A 357 -17.50 12.81 1.24
N GLN A 358 -16.97 12.66 2.44
CA GLN A 358 -15.52 12.58 2.65
C GLN A 358 -14.95 11.28 2.09
N ARG A 359 -15.64 10.14 2.26
CA ARG A 359 -15.24 8.85 1.64
C ARG A 359 -15.25 8.93 0.11
N GLU A 360 -16.29 9.54 -0.47
CA GLU A 360 -16.35 9.81 -1.91
C GLU A 360 -15.17 10.68 -2.39
N ASP A 361 -14.81 11.70 -1.63
CA ASP A 361 -13.68 12.56 -1.94
C ASP A 361 -12.33 11.81 -1.86
N VAL A 362 -12.15 10.97 -0.83
CA VAL A 362 -10.97 10.09 -0.72
C VAL A 362 -10.87 9.15 -1.93
N LEU A 363 -11.98 8.56 -2.35
CA LEU A 363 -12.06 7.70 -3.53
C LEU A 363 -11.66 8.47 -4.80
N LYS A 364 -12.23 9.67 -5.01
CA LYS A 364 -12.06 10.45 -6.23
C LYS A 364 -10.70 11.10 -6.39
N TYR A 365 -10.13 11.61 -5.30
CA TYR A 365 -8.91 12.43 -5.37
C TYR A 365 -7.63 11.66 -5.03
N ASN A 366 -7.72 10.37 -4.76
CA ASN A 366 -6.58 9.48 -4.49
C ASN A 366 -5.56 10.11 -3.50
N ILE A 367 -6.09 10.71 -2.43
CA ILE A 367 -5.35 11.43 -1.40
C ILE A 367 -4.97 10.54 -0.20
N GLY A 368 -3.96 10.97 0.56
CA GLY A 368 -3.64 10.44 1.87
C GLY A 368 -4.16 11.36 3.00
N PRO A 369 -3.90 11.00 4.28
CA PRO A 369 -4.36 11.77 5.44
C PRO A 369 -3.90 13.22 5.44
N ASP A 370 -2.66 13.46 5.06
CA ASP A 370 -2.03 14.79 5.10
C ASP A 370 -2.68 15.78 4.13
N GLN A 371 -3.34 15.27 3.08
CA GLN A 371 -3.98 16.09 2.07
C GLN A 371 -5.45 16.38 2.34
N LEU A 372 -6.03 15.85 3.40
CA LEU A 372 -7.43 16.17 3.77
C LEU A 372 -7.65 17.67 3.98
N ASN A 373 -6.67 18.37 4.56
CA ASN A 373 -6.70 19.81 4.73
C ASN A 373 -6.51 20.59 3.41
N ASP A 374 -5.78 20.03 2.47
CA ASP A 374 -5.53 20.63 1.16
C ASP A 374 -6.66 20.35 0.15
N LEU A 375 -7.56 19.45 0.47
CA LEU A 375 -8.59 18.96 -0.46
C LEU A 375 -9.44 20.07 -1.10
N PRO A 376 -9.86 21.13 -0.38
CA PRO A 376 -10.56 22.26 -1.00
C PRO A 376 -9.74 22.92 -2.11
N LEU A 377 -8.44 23.11 -1.90
CA LEU A 377 -7.55 23.73 -2.89
C LEU A 377 -7.30 22.77 -4.07
N ILE A 378 -7.14 21.49 -3.83
CA ILE A 378 -7.00 20.46 -4.89
C ILE A 378 -8.27 20.45 -5.77
N LYS A 379 -9.45 20.47 -5.17
CA LYS A 379 -10.74 20.53 -5.88
C LYS A 379 -10.84 21.78 -6.75
N GLU A 380 -10.49 22.93 -6.20
CA GLU A 380 -10.54 24.20 -6.92
C GLU A 380 -9.55 24.22 -8.08
N PHE A 381 -8.33 23.67 -7.89
CA PHE A 381 -7.34 23.53 -8.96
C PHE A 381 -7.89 22.71 -10.12
N PHE A 382 -8.46 21.54 -9.90
CA PHE A 382 -9.03 20.69 -10.96
C PHE A 382 -10.34 21.22 -11.55
N LYS A 383 -11.06 22.08 -10.85
CA LYS A 383 -12.20 22.80 -11.38
C LYS A 383 -11.76 23.86 -12.41
N GLN A 384 -10.66 24.57 -12.13
CA GLN A 384 -10.13 25.61 -12.99
C GLN A 384 -9.26 25.09 -14.14
N ASN A 385 -8.66 23.90 -13.99
CA ASN A 385 -7.77 23.31 -14.96
C ASN A 385 -8.29 21.94 -15.41
N LYS A 386 -8.65 21.84 -16.67
CA LYS A 386 -9.10 20.57 -17.27
C LYS A 386 -7.95 19.88 -17.98
N PHE A 387 -7.77 18.59 -17.70
CA PHE A 387 -6.81 17.71 -18.36
C PHE A 387 -7.57 16.57 -19.04
N ASN A 388 -7.01 16.01 -20.09
CA ASN A 388 -7.56 14.82 -20.72
C ASN A 388 -7.33 13.61 -19.84
N ALA A 389 -8.34 12.77 -19.67
CA ALA A 389 -8.22 11.54 -18.89
C ALA A 389 -7.12 10.65 -19.45
N ILE A 390 -6.35 10.02 -18.56
CA ILE A 390 -5.36 9.00 -18.90
C ILE A 390 -6.13 7.74 -19.28
N LYS A 391 -5.78 7.14 -20.40
CA LYS A 391 -6.39 5.88 -20.83
C LYS A 391 -5.73 4.70 -20.11
N VAL A 392 -6.49 3.61 -19.92
CA VAL A 392 -5.98 2.39 -19.25
C VAL A 392 -4.77 1.80 -20.00
N GLU A 393 -4.77 1.90 -21.32
CA GLU A 393 -3.67 1.46 -22.17
C GLU A 393 -2.36 2.26 -22.00
N ASP A 394 -2.44 3.44 -21.38
CA ASP A 394 -1.31 4.34 -21.10
C ASP A 394 -0.86 4.25 -19.62
N MET A 395 -1.48 3.36 -18.81
CA MET A 395 -1.18 3.16 -17.38
C MET A 395 0.01 2.14 -17.15
#